data_32325e7ca19273e48bd5672910e3d07c
#
_entry.id   32325e7ca19273e48bd5672910e3d07c
#
_cell.length_a   1.000
_cell.length_b   1.000
_cell.length_c   1.000
_cell.angle_alpha   90.00
_cell.angle_beta   90.00
_cell.angle_gamma   90.00
#
_symmetry.space_group_name_H-M   'P 1'
#
loop_
_entity.id
_entity.type
_entity.pdbx_description
1 polymer ?
#
loop_
_entity_poly.entity_id
_entity_poly.type
_entity_poly.pdbx_seq_one_letter_code
_entity_poly.pdbx_strand_id
1 'polypeptide(L)'
;GENVDLTPLRINDNIFSLIDELNQNYLRFSIDSSNFAWNIDTEDVKIINDDVFKENMTNIVRQLILSEQVGVEETIDDEHNKDPFNPEEISIDTKPITMETLMRRLQQGTIILNPDFQRNEVWDSERKSQLIESLLLKIPIPMFYVSSDEKSNWTVVDGLQRISTLRDFVLGKQYVDNPQTNASKKGDGFKLHGLEFWNDLENSTLNSLPTNLQNRILETTFTFTIINPGTPEEVKRNVFKRLNTGGMPLSSQEIRNALYTGKSTALLNTLAGLNAFKLATSGSIHTDRMEDKELILRFISFLIRDYKFYNKTVTSDTWLSDTMIILNSMPELDS
;
A
#
# COMPACT_ATOMS: atom_id res chain seq x y z
N GLY A 1 16.08 -22.00 -24.12
CA GLY A 1 14.83 -22.51 -23.58
C GLY A 1 13.84 -21.36 -23.51
N GLU A 2 12.59 -21.61 -23.81
CA GLU A 2 11.52 -20.63 -23.60
C GLU A 2 11.23 -20.58 -22.10
N ASN A 3 11.15 -19.37 -21.52
CA ASN A 3 10.64 -19.19 -20.18
C ASN A 3 9.11 -19.27 -20.25
N VAL A 4 8.52 -20.14 -19.46
CA VAL A 4 7.08 -20.27 -19.32
C VAL A 4 6.71 -19.83 -17.91
N ASP A 5 5.77 -18.91 -17.79
CA ASP A 5 5.22 -18.50 -16.50
C ASP A 5 4.29 -19.61 -16.00
N LEU A 6 4.57 -20.12 -14.80
CA LEU A 6 3.80 -21.19 -14.19
C LEU A 6 3.12 -20.69 -12.91
N THR A 7 1.84 -21.04 -12.76
CA THR A 7 1.04 -20.70 -11.58
C THR A 7 0.69 -21.96 -10.77
N PRO A 8 0.70 -21.89 -9.43
CA PRO A 8 0.30 -23.01 -8.59
C PRO A 8 -1.23 -23.16 -8.56
N LEU A 9 -1.74 -24.33 -8.95
CA LEU A 9 -3.14 -24.73 -8.84
C LEU A 9 -3.28 -25.78 -7.73
N ARG A 10 -4.17 -25.55 -6.78
CA ARG A 10 -4.48 -26.51 -5.71
C ARG A 10 -5.31 -27.68 -6.25
N ILE A 11 -4.87 -28.90 -5.99
CA ILE A 11 -5.58 -30.14 -6.37
C ILE A 11 -6.35 -30.70 -5.18
N ASN A 12 -5.73 -30.73 -4.00
CA ASN A 12 -6.36 -31.08 -2.73
C ASN A 12 -5.56 -30.46 -1.56
N ASP A 13 -5.89 -30.80 -0.31
CA ASP A 13 -5.41 -30.09 0.88
C ASP A 13 -3.90 -29.83 0.91
N ASN A 14 -3.08 -30.76 0.43
CA ASN A 14 -1.63 -30.61 0.49
C ASN A 14 -0.92 -30.82 -0.86
N ILE A 15 -1.69 -30.98 -1.96
CA ILE A 15 -1.14 -31.26 -3.29
C ILE A 15 -1.48 -30.13 -4.25
N PHE A 16 -0.46 -29.66 -4.95
CA PHE A 16 -0.51 -28.57 -5.91
C PHE A 16 0.06 -28.98 -7.26
N SER A 17 -0.37 -28.34 -8.33
CA SER A 17 0.23 -28.43 -9.65
C SER A 17 0.70 -27.07 -10.13
N LEU A 18 1.84 -26.99 -10.80
CA LEU A 18 2.25 -25.84 -11.58
C LEU A 18 1.69 -26.00 -13.00
N ILE A 19 0.88 -25.05 -13.42
CA ILE A 19 0.23 -25.00 -14.73
C ILE A 19 0.59 -23.72 -15.47
N ASP A 20 0.58 -23.77 -16.80
CA ASP A 20 0.69 -22.60 -17.66
C ASP A 20 -0.69 -21.96 -17.93
N GLU A 21 -0.70 -20.88 -18.71
CA GLU A 21 -1.92 -20.17 -19.12
C GLU A 21 -2.93 -21.05 -19.91
N LEU A 22 -2.46 -22.17 -20.48
CA LEU A 22 -3.30 -23.15 -21.20
C LEU A 22 -3.77 -24.30 -20.32
N ASN A 23 -3.55 -24.22 -18.98
CA ASN A 23 -3.81 -25.27 -18.00
C ASN A 23 -3.02 -26.56 -18.24
N GLN A 24 -1.91 -26.50 -18.95
CA GLN A 24 -1.02 -27.66 -19.07
C GLN A 24 -0.22 -27.82 -17.76
N ASN A 25 -0.24 -29.03 -17.21
CA ASN A 25 0.47 -29.36 -15.98
C ASN A 25 1.93 -29.68 -16.26
N TYR A 26 2.86 -29.00 -15.56
CA TYR A 26 4.29 -29.18 -15.68
C TYR A 26 4.91 -29.86 -14.46
N LEU A 27 4.38 -29.60 -13.27
CA LEU A 27 4.91 -30.12 -12.02
C LEU A 27 3.76 -30.38 -11.04
N ARG A 28 3.81 -31.52 -10.36
CA ARG A 28 2.95 -31.79 -9.22
C ARG A 28 3.81 -31.93 -7.98
N PHE A 29 3.45 -31.27 -6.90
CA PHE A 29 4.19 -31.27 -5.66
C PHE A 29 3.26 -31.28 -4.45
N SER A 30 3.75 -31.83 -3.35
CA SER A 30 3.10 -31.83 -2.06
C SER A 30 3.82 -30.94 -1.06
N ILE A 31 3.07 -30.35 -0.14
CA ILE A 31 3.58 -29.43 0.89
C ILE A 31 3.37 -30.03 2.27
N ASP A 32 4.40 -29.93 3.11
CA ASP A 32 4.31 -30.15 4.56
C ASP A 32 4.25 -28.77 5.27
N SER A 33 3.04 -28.38 5.67
CA SER A 33 2.79 -27.09 6.29
C SER A 33 3.49 -26.90 7.65
N SER A 34 3.96 -27.98 8.29
CA SER A 34 4.59 -27.93 9.61
C SER A 34 6.02 -27.43 9.59
N ASN A 35 6.73 -27.63 8.49
CA ASN A 35 8.17 -27.33 8.37
C ASN A 35 8.55 -26.58 7.08
N PHE A 36 7.57 -26.10 6.31
CA PHE A 36 7.77 -25.45 5.01
C PHE A 36 8.50 -26.31 3.98
N ALA A 37 8.43 -27.65 4.14
CA ALA A 37 9.04 -28.58 3.20
C ALA A 37 8.09 -28.89 2.06
N TRP A 38 8.66 -29.22 0.90
CA TRP A 38 7.92 -29.63 -0.28
C TRP A 38 8.62 -30.80 -0.98
N ASN A 39 7.83 -31.65 -1.64
CA ASN A 39 8.32 -32.78 -2.41
C ASN A 39 7.67 -32.79 -3.79
N ILE A 40 8.45 -33.12 -4.81
CA ILE A 40 7.96 -33.31 -6.18
C ILE A 40 7.35 -34.69 -6.29
N ASP A 41 6.08 -34.76 -6.69
CA ASP A 41 5.38 -36.02 -6.94
C ASP A 41 5.52 -36.45 -8.42
N THR A 42 5.37 -35.49 -9.34
CA THR A 42 5.58 -35.69 -10.79
C THR A 42 6.16 -34.44 -11.43
N GLU A 43 7.10 -34.62 -12.35
CA GLU A 43 7.83 -33.56 -13.04
C GLU A 43 7.81 -33.78 -14.55
N ASP A 44 7.60 -32.71 -15.34
CA ASP A 44 7.80 -32.77 -16.79
C ASP A 44 9.29 -32.70 -17.09
N VAL A 45 9.75 -33.49 -18.06
CA VAL A 45 11.14 -33.54 -18.53
C VAL A 45 11.67 -32.17 -19.02
N LYS A 46 10.82 -31.20 -19.23
CA LYS A 46 11.20 -29.85 -19.67
C LYS A 46 11.62 -28.93 -18.51
N ILE A 47 11.36 -29.31 -17.27
CA ILE A 47 11.75 -28.50 -16.11
C ILE A 47 13.24 -28.69 -15.82
N ILE A 48 13.95 -27.57 -15.70
CA ILE A 48 15.35 -27.56 -15.26
C ILE A 48 15.33 -27.41 -13.74
N ASN A 49 15.61 -28.51 -13.04
CA ASN A 49 15.66 -28.54 -11.58
C ASN A 49 17.05 -28.11 -11.08
N ASP A 50 17.32 -26.80 -11.17
CA ASP A 50 18.54 -26.16 -10.68
C ASP A 50 18.31 -25.44 -9.35
N ASP A 51 19.32 -24.77 -8.84
CA ASP A 51 19.24 -24.05 -7.56
C ASP A 51 18.27 -22.84 -7.62
N VAL A 52 18.13 -22.22 -8.79
CA VAL A 52 17.17 -21.10 -9.02
C VAL A 52 15.74 -21.64 -8.97
N PHE A 53 15.48 -22.79 -9.57
CA PHE A 53 14.19 -23.45 -9.50
C PHE A 53 13.82 -23.80 -8.04
N LYS A 54 14.76 -24.35 -7.27
CA LYS A 54 14.55 -24.71 -5.86
C LYS A 54 14.25 -23.47 -4.99
N GLU A 55 14.93 -22.37 -5.24
CA GLU A 55 14.70 -21.11 -4.55
C GLU A 55 13.28 -20.57 -4.87
N ASN A 56 12.89 -20.56 -6.14
CA ASN A 56 11.57 -20.15 -6.57
C ASN A 56 10.47 -21.04 -5.99
N MET A 57 10.66 -22.36 -5.99
CA MET A 57 9.72 -23.29 -5.37
C MET A 57 9.59 -23.04 -3.86
N THR A 58 10.68 -22.80 -3.17
CA THR A 58 10.65 -22.47 -1.73
C THR A 58 9.88 -21.20 -1.45
N ASN A 59 10.00 -20.18 -2.30
CA ASN A 59 9.23 -18.94 -2.19
C ASN A 59 7.74 -19.16 -2.46
N ILE A 60 7.39 -19.95 -3.49
CA ILE A 60 6.00 -20.31 -3.79
C ILE A 60 5.37 -21.08 -2.62
N VAL A 61 6.05 -22.09 -2.10
CA VAL A 61 5.58 -22.90 -0.96
C VAL A 61 5.38 -22.03 0.28
N ARG A 62 6.33 -21.13 0.57
CA ARG A 62 6.19 -20.19 1.68
C ARG A 62 4.96 -19.30 1.54
N GLN A 63 4.71 -18.77 0.34
CA GLN A 63 3.51 -17.95 0.07
C GLN A 63 2.23 -18.76 0.24
N LEU A 64 2.17 -19.99 -0.27
CA LEU A 64 1.01 -20.87 -0.14
C LEU A 64 0.70 -21.20 1.33
N ILE A 65 1.72 -21.57 2.12
CA ILE A 65 1.53 -21.88 3.55
C ILE A 65 1.11 -20.64 4.33
N LEU A 66 1.69 -19.47 4.04
CA LEU A 66 1.31 -18.22 4.69
C LEU A 66 -0.12 -17.83 4.34
N SER A 67 -0.56 -18.03 3.10
CA SER A 67 -1.96 -17.79 2.69
C SER A 67 -2.94 -18.73 3.41
N GLU A 68 -2.58 -19.99 3.62
CA GLU A 68 -3.38 -20.97 4.37
C GLU A 68 -3.50 -20.62 5.87
N GLN A 69 -2.40 -20.21 6.49
CA GLN A 69 -2.40 -19.85 7.92
C GLN A 69 -3.24 -18.60 8.22
N VAL A 70 -3.36 -17.70 7.25
CA VAL A 70 -4.14 -16.46 7.37
C VAL A 70 -5.61 -16.68 7.04
N GLY A 71 -6.00 -17.87 6.51
CA GLY A 71 -7.38 -18.15 6.09
C GLY A 71 -7.85 -17.24 4.94
N VAL A 72 -6.92 -16.66 4.23
CA VAL A 72 -7.14 -15.91 3.01
C VAL A 72 -6.96 -16.88 1.86
N GLU A 73 -8.04 -17.47 1.40
CA GLU A 73 -8.09 -17.90 0.02
C GLU A 73 -7.91 -16.61 -0.81
N GLU A 74 -6.69 -16.32 -1.25
CA GLU A 74 -6.52 -15.53 -2.45
C GLU A 74 -7.17 -16.39 -3.55
N THR A 75 -8.46 -16.16 -3.80
CA THR A 75 -9.05 -16.54 -5.06
C THR A 75 -8.15 -15.87 -6.09
N ILE A 76 -7.38 -16.69 -6.81
CA ILE A 76 -6.82 -16.29 -8.09
C ILE A 76 -8.07 -15.93 -8.87
N ASP A 77 -8.35 -14.61 -8.93
CA ASP A 77 -9.42 -14.10 -9.76
C ASP A 77 -9.08 -14.61 -11.17
N ASP A 78 -9.93 -15.48 -11.68
CA ASP A 78 -10.01 -15.81 -13.11
C ASP A 78 -10.14 -14.49 -13.87
N GLU A 79 -9.02 -13.85 -14.18
CA GLU A 79 -8.93 -12.77 -15.16
C GLU A 79 -9.17 -13.36 -16.55
N HIS A 80 -10.33 -13.97 -16.76
CA HIS A 80 -10.80 -14.26 -18.09
C HIS A 80 -11.60 -13.09 -18.64
N ASN A 81 -10.89 -12.27 -19.43
CA ASN A 81 -11.42 -11.57 -20.61
C ASN A 81 -12.80 -10.95 -20.45
N LYS A 82 -12.83 -9.80 -19.80
CA LYS A 82 -13.67 -8.69 -20.23
C LYS A 82 -12.78 -7.47 -20.21
N ASP A 83 -12.84 -6.64 -21.23
CA ASP A 83 -12.38 -5.25 -21.13
C ASP A 83 -13.08 -4.71 -19.87
N PRO A 84 -12.40 -4.70 -18.71
CA PRO A 84 -13.14 -4.68 -17.44
C PRO A 84 -13.67 -3.29 -17.15
N PHE A 85 -13.21 -2.27 -17.90
CA PHE A 85 -13.54 -0.88 -17.62
C PHE A 85 -13.71 -0.11 -18.91
N ASN A 86 -14.78 0.70 -18.97
CA ASN A 86 -14.91 1.71 -19.99
C ASN A 86 -13.82 2.78 -19.75
N PRO A 87 -12.84 2.95 -20.66
CA PRO A 87 -11.78 3.95 -20.51
C PRO A 87 -12.31 5.37 -20.31
N GLU A 88 -13.51 5.68 -20.80
CA GLU A 88 -14.17 6.99 -20.65
C GLU A 88 -14.61 7.27 -19.20
N GLU A 89 -14.76 6.25 -18.38
CA GLU A 89 -15.09 6.40 -16.96
C GLU A 89 -13.87 6.60 -16.07
N ILE A 90 -12.66 6.44 -16.65
CA ILE A 90 -11.40 6.60 -15.92
C ILE A 90 -10.99 8.06 -15.99
N SER A 91 -11.11 8.76 -14.87
CA SER A 91 -10.68 10.16 -14.76
C SER A 91 -9.39 10.25 -13.95
N ILE A 92 -8.27 10.28 -14.67
CA ILE A 92 -6.93 10.42 -14.08
C ILE A 92 -6.22 11.62 -14.70
N ASP A 93 -5.83 12.56 -13.87
CA ASP A 93 -5.07 13.75 -14.28
C ASP A 93 -3.62 13.65 -13.83
N THR A 94 -2.71 14.21 -14.63
CA THR A 94 -1.32 14.38 -14.23
C THR A 94 -0.99 15.87 -14.16
N LYS A 95 -0.52 16.33 -13.01
CA LYS A 95 -0.23 17.75 -12.78
C LYS A 95 1.15 17.96 -12.17
N PRO A 96 1.92 18.96 -12.62
CA PRO A 96 3.12 19.42 -11.94
C PRO A 96 2.71 20.25 -10.70
N ILE A 97 3.28 19.94 -9.55
CA ILE A 97 3.06 20.61 -8.28
C ILE A 97 4.40 21.06 -7.72
N THR A 98 4.55 22.36 -7.46
CA THR A 98 5.77 22.89 -6.82
C THR A 98 5.83 22.50 -5.35
N MET A 99 7.03 22.44 -4.78
CA MET A 99 7.23 22.22 -3.34
C MET A 99 6.40 23.20 -2.50
N GLU A 100 6.37 24.47 -2.88
CA GLU A 100 5.60 25.49 -2.17
C GLU A 100 4.10 25.16 -2.16
N THR A 101 3.54 24.77 -3.31
CA THR A 101 2.14 24.38 -3.40
C THR A 101 1.85 23.13 -2.59
N LEU A 102 2.75 22.14 -2.61
CA LEU A 102 2.65 20.93 -1.79
C LEU A 102 2.61 21.27 -0.31
N MET A 103 3.55 22.11 0.16
CA MET A 103 3.62 22.54 1.56
C MET A 103 2.37 23.31 1.99
N ARG A 104 1.89 24.23 1.15
CA ARG A 104 0.66 24.97 1.41
C ARG A 104 -0.56 24.05 1.56
N ARG A 105 -0.70 23.07 0.68
CA ARG A 105 -1.81 22.09 0.75
C ARG A 105 -1.74 21.22 2.01
N LEU A 106 -0.53 20.82 2.41
CA LEU A 106 -0.31 20.08 3.67
C LEU A 106 -0.71 20.92 4.89
N GLN A 107 -0.34 22.21 4.92
CA GLN A 107 -0.70 23.13 6.00
C GLN A 107 -2.22 23.38 6.08
N GLN A 108 -2.89 23.39 4.93
CA GLN A 108 -4.34 23.54 4.84
C GLN A 108 -5.12 22.26 5.16
N GLY A 109 -4.43 21.13 5.38
CA GLY A 109 -5.07 19.83 5.59
C GLY A 109 -5.78 19.28 4.35
N THR A 110 -5.51 19.85 3.15
CA THR A 110 -6.10 19.39 1.89
C THR A 110 -5.31 18.25 1.23
N ILE A 111 -4.17 17.86 1.83
CA ILE A 111 -3.50 16.59 1.57
C ILE A 111 -3.52 15.81 2.86
N ILE A 112 -4.19 14.66 2.82
CA ILE A 112 -4.36 13.77 3.96
C ILE A 112 -3.21 12.76 3.93
N LEU A 113 -2.31 12.89 4.89
CA LEU A 113 -1.28 11.90 5.16
C LEU A 113 -1.89 10.92 6.16
N ASN A 114 -2.36 9.79 5.69
CA ASN A 114 -2.93 8.78 6.58
C ASN A 114 -1.80 7.81 7.05
N PRO A 115 -1.28 7.99 8.27
CA PRO A 115 -0.23 7.12 8.79
C PRO A 115 -0.71 5.70 9.05
N ASP A 116 -2.03 5.49 9.15
CA ASP A 116 -2.62 4.22 9.58
C ASP A 116 -2.53 3.11 8.53
N PHE A 117 -2.22 3.43 7.27
CA PHE A 117 -2.06 2.40 6.24
C PHE A 117 -0.61 2.13 5.86
N GLN A 118 0.34 2.83 6.49
CA GLN A 118 1.74 2.50 6.28
C GLN A 118 2.27 1.59 7.37
N ARG A 119 3.07 0.65 6.91
CA ARG A 119 3.87 -0.25 7.72
C ARG A 119 4.64 0.52 8.79
N ASN A 120 4.91 -0.13 9.90
CA ASN A 120 5.76 0.37 10.99
C ASN A 120 7.21 0.74 10.55
N GLU A 121 7.58 0.51 9.28
CA GLU A 121 8.86 0.94 8.73
C GLU A 121 8.80 2.40 8.27
N VAL A 122 8.95 3.28 9.23
CA VAL A 122 9.25 4.70 8.96
C VAL A 122 10.69 4.77 8.44
N TRP A 123 10.90 5.51 7.34
CA TRP A 123 12.25 5.77 6.85
C TRP A 123 13.15 6.29 7.97
N ASP A 124 14.34 5.73 8.10
CA ASP A 124 15.37 6.25 8.98
C ASP A 124 15.88 7.63 8.53
N SER A 125 16.71 8.25 9.34
CA SER A 125 17.24 9.59 9.07
C SER A 125 18.14 9.64 7.83
N GLU A 126 18.86 8.56 7.55
CA GLU A 126 19.75 8.46 6.39
C GLU A 126 18.96 8.44 5.09
N ARG A 127 17.96 7.56 4.99
CA ARG A 127 17.09 7.45 3.81
C ARG A 127 16.28 8.72 3.55
N LYS A 128 15.84 9.41 4.62
CA LYS A 128 15.21 10.73 4.51
C LYS A 128 16.19 11.77 3.96
N SER A 129 17.43 11.77 4.43
CA SER A 129 18.47 12.70 3.98
C SER A 129 18.87 12.45 2.53
N GLN A 130 18.99 11.21 2.10
CA GLN A 130 19.24 10.83 0.71
C GLN A 130 18.16 11.34 -0.25
N LEU A 131 16.88 11.37 0.19
CA LEU A 131 15.82 11.99 -0.62
C LEU A 131 16.08 13.49 -0.80
N ILE A 132 16.44 14.21 0.25
CA ILE A 132 16.74 15.64 0.16
C ILE A 132 18.00 15.87 -0.69
N GLU A 133 19.02 15.04 -0.53
CA GLU A 133 20.22 15.07 -1.36
C GLU A 133 19.90 14.87 -2.85
N SER A 134 18.97 13.95 -3.15
CA SER A 134 18.49 13.75 -4.53
C SER A 134 17.89 15.02 -5.13
N LEU A 135 17.14 15.82 -4.34
CA LEU A 135 16.62 17.12 -4.78
C LEU A 135 17.75 18.10 -5.06
N LEU A 136 18.75 18.15 -4.18
CA LEU A 136 19.93 19.01 -4.34
C LEU A 136 20.72 18.65 -5.60
N LEU A 137 20.82 17.38 -5.94
CA LEU A 137 21.45 16.84 -7.14
C LEU A 137 20.59 16.95 -8.40
N LYS A 138 19.33 17.41 -8.26
CA LYS A 138 18.32 17.43 -9.34
C LYS A 138 18.03 16.05 -9.94
N ILE A 139 18.17 14.99 -9.14
CA ILE A 139 17.77 13.65 -9.52
C ILE A 139 16.25 13.59 -9.53
N PRO A 140 15.63 13.09 -10.63
CA PRO A 140 14.18 12.98 -10.71
C PRO A 140 13.62 12.10 -9.59
N ILE A 141 12.64 12.62 -8.87
CA ILE A 141 11.90 11.86 -7.87
C ILE A 141 10.74 11.14 -8.56
N PRO A 142 10.48 9.85 -8.26
CA PRO A 142 9.32 9.15 -8.79
C PRO A 142 8.03 9.92 -8.50
N MET A 143 7.09 9.90 -9.45
CA MET A 143 5.82 10.61 -9.33
C MET A 143 5.04 10.17 -8.09
N PHE A 144 4.14 11.04 -7.65
CA PHE A 144 3.24 10.78 -6.54
C PHE A 144 1.87 10.41 -7.06
N TYR A 145 1.19 9.54 -6.33
CA TYR A 145 -0.18 9.15 -6.65
C TYR A 145 -1.11 9.54 -5.50
N VAL A 146 -2.21 10.19 -5.86
CA VAL A 146 -3.22 10.65 -4.90
C VAL A 146 -4.62 10.36 -5.42
N SER A 147 -5.56 10.12 -4.52
CA SER A 147 -6.98 10.08 -4.81
C SER A 147 -7.61 11.38 -4.36
N SER A 148 -8.41 12.01 -5.21
CA SER A 148 -9.14 13.23 -4.91
C SER A 148 -10.56 12.90 -4.48
N ASP A 149 -11.07 13.59 -3.44
CA ASP A 149 -12.48 13.60 -3.08
C ASP A 149 -13.25 14.72 -3.82
N GLU A 150 -14.57 14.76 -3.63
CA GLU A 150 -15.46 15.78 -4.20
C GLU A 150 -15.13 17.24 -3.75
N LYS A 151 -14.41 17.37 -2.62
CA LYS A 151 -13.95 18.65 -2.08
C LYS A 151 -12.54 19.01 -2.53
N SER A 152 -11.95 18.23 -3.44
CA SER A 152 -10.57 18.35 -3.91
C SER A 152 -9.52 18.18 -2.81
N ASN A 153 -9.84 17.47 -1.72
CA ASN A 153 -8.82 16.97 -0.81
C ASN A 153 -8.17 15.73 -1.42
N TRP A 154 -6.89 15.56 -1.14
CA TRP A 154 -6.11 14.47 -1.69
C TRP A 154 -5.70 13.50 -0.59
N THR A 155 -6.01 12.24 -0.77
CA THR A 155 -5.46 11.14 0.03
C THR A 155 -4.26 10.57 -0.71
N VAL A 156 -3.13 10.48 -0.03
CA VAL A 156 -1.90 9.95 -0.63
C VAL A 156 -2.01 8.44 -0.78
N VAL A 157 -1.77 7.97 -2.00
CA VAL A 157 -1.78 6.56 -2.41
C VAL A 157 -0.39 5.97 -2.40
N ASP A 158 0.52 6.64 -3.12
CA ASP A 158 1.93 6.30 -3.14
C ASP A 158 2.78 7.55 -2.93
N GLY A 159 3.90 7.34 -2.25
CA GLY A 159 4.85 8.39 -1.93
C GLY A 159 4.66 9.02 -0.55
N LEU A 160 3.88 8.41 0.36
CA LEU A 160 3.65 8.96 1.70
C LEU A 160 4.95 9.22 2.46
N GLN A 161 5.90 8.27 2.48
CA GLN A 161 7.21 8.47 3.14
C GLN A 161 7.98 9.63 2.53
N ARG A 162 7.93 9.76 1.21
CA ARG A 162 8.56 10.88 0.49
C ARG A 162 7.91 12.21 0.86
N ILE A 163 6.57 12.30 0.81
CA ILE A 163 5.83 13.53 1.18
C ILE A 163 6.05 13.86 2.65
N SER A 164 6.02 12.88 3.55
CA SER A 164 6.29 13.09 4.98
C SER A 164 7.71 13.60 5.20
N THR A 165 8.71 13.06 4.49
CA THR A 165 10.10 13.54 4.55
C THR A 165 10.21 14.98 4.09
N LEU A 166 9.59 15.33 2.95
CA LEU A 166 9.58 16.70 2.43
C LEU A 166 8.91 17.67 3.42
N ARG A 167 7.76 17.26 3.98
CA ARG A 167 7.06 18.02 5.02
C ARG A 167 7.93 18.24 6.24
N ASP A 168 8.51 17.16 6.76
CA ASP A 168 9.33 17.20 7.99
C ASP A 168 10.58 18.06 7.81
N PHE A 169 11.16 18.07 6.61
CA PHE A 169 12.34 18.89 6.31
C PHE A 169 11.98 20.37 6.11
N VAL A 170 10.91 20.66 5.39
CA VAL A 170 10.55 22.04 5.00
C VAL A 170 9.73 22.75 6.08
N LEU A 171 8.72 22.07 6.65
CA LEU A 171 7.80 22.68 7.62
C LEU A 171 8.13 22.31 9.07
N GLY A 172 8.74 21.14 9.26
CA GLY A 172 8.82 20.49 10.57
C GLY A 172 7.48 19.87 10.98
N LYS A 173 7.53 18.66 11.54
CA LYS A 173 6.31 17.92 11.93
C LYS A 173 5.44 18.71 12.90
N GLN A 174 6.06 19.35 13.89
CA GLN A 174 5.35 20.15 14.89
C GLN A 174 4.57 21.34 14.30
N TYR A 175 5.02 21.88 13.17
CA TYR A 175 4.35 22.97 12.50
C TYR A 175 3.04 22.52 11.83
N VAL A 176 3.02 21.30 11.28
CA VAL A 176 1.82 20.73 10.65
C VAL A 176 0.79 20.33 11.70
N ASP A 177 1.25 19.73 12.81
CA ASP A 177 0.39 19.29 13.91
C ASP A 177 -0.18 20.50 14.71
N ASN A 178 0.50 21.65 14.69
CA ASN A 178 0.06 22.87 15.34
C ASN A 178 0.42 24.13 14.52
N PRO A 179 -0.42 24.48 13.52
CA PRO A 179 -0.16 25.60 12.59
C PRO A 179 0.00 26.98 13.27
N GLN A 180 -0.46 27.13 14.53
CA GLN A 180 -0.37 28.37 15.28
C GLN A 180 0.96 28.54 16.03
N THR A 181 1.81 27.50 16.09
CA THR A 181 3.14 27.64 16.67
C THR A 181 4.09 28.27 15.67
N ASN A 182 4.39 29.52 15.91
CA ASN A 182 5.47 30.37 15.36
C ASN A 182 6.07 29.98 14.00
N ALA A 183 5.71 30.73 12.98
CA ALA A 183 6.31 30.71 11.65
C ALA A 183 7.84 30.86 11.62
N SER A 184 8.49 31.27 12.72
CA SER A 184 9.93 31.40 12.87
C SER A 184 10.71 30.08 12.90
N LYS A 185 10.03 28.95 13.00
CA LYS A 185 10.63 27.60 12.98
C LYS A 185 10.37 26.81 11.69
N LYS A 186 9.79 27.44 10.69
CA LYS A 186 9.65 26.85 9.37
C LYS A 186 11.05 26.55 8.84
N GLY A 187 11.28 25.29 8.45
CA GLY A 187 12.59 24.83 7.97
C GLY A 187 13.54 24.28 9.04
N ASP A 188 13.17 24.32 10.34
CA ASP A 188 13.88 23.63 11.42
C ASP A 188 13.33 22.21 11.59
N GLY A 189 13.33 21.46 10.49
CA GLY A 189 12.94 20.06 10.46
C GLY A 189 14.01 19.14 11.03
N PHE A 190 14.18 17.97 10.42
CA PHE A 190 15.29 17.10 10.77
C PHE A 190 16.61 17.63 10.17
N LYS A 191 17.73 17.18 10.74
CA LYS A 191 19.07 17.43 10.23
C LYS A 191 19.45 16.37 9.22
N LEU A 192 20.16 16.76 8.17
CA LEU A 192 20.70 15.84 7.17
C LEU A 192 21.79 14.97 7.78
N HIS A 193 21.76 13.66 7.50
CA HIS A 193 22.72 12.68 7.98
C HIS A 193 23.01 11.64 6.90
N GLY A 194 24.27 11.18 6.83
CA GLY A 194 24.68 10.12 5.93
C GLY A 194 24.57 10.53 4.46
N LEU A 195 24.95 11.76 4.14
CA LEU A 195 24.99 12.26 2.77
C LEU A 195 26.12 11.60 1.99
N GLU A 196 25.86 11.19 0.76
CA GLU A 196 26.84 10.52 -0.09
C GLU A 196 27.72 11.52 -0.85
N PHE A 197 27.15 12.61 -1.34
CA PHE A 197 27.82 13.57 -2.22
C PHE A 197 28.08 14.93 -1.55
N TRP A 198 27.21 15.35 -0.63
CA TRP A 198 27.24 16.68 -0.01
C TRP A 198 27.66 16.62 1.45
N ASN A 199 28.83 16.02 1.73
CA ASN A 199 29.35 15.85 3.11
C ASN A 199 29.42 17.17 3.89
N ASP A 200 29.69 18.30 3.21
CA ASP A 200 29.73 19.63 3.82
C ASP A 200 28.36 20.10 4.36
N LEU A 201 27.27 19.45 3.94
CA LEU A 201 25.92 19.77 4.40
C LEU A 201 25.45 18.84 5.53
N GLU A 202 26.32 17.98 6.03
CA GLU A 202 26.02 17.11 7.17
C GLU A 202 25.55 17.95 8.38
N ASN A 203 24.54 17.50 9.09
CA ASN A 203 23.88 18.20 10.19
C ASN A 203 23.15 19.51 9.83
N SER A 204 23.00 19.83 8.54
CA SER A 204 22.27 21.01 8.10
C SER A 204 20.75 20.79 8.16
N THR A 205 20.03 21.87 8.48
CA THR A 205 18.57 21.99 8.29
C THR A 205 18.30 22.85 7.07
N LEU A 206 17.05 22.94 6.58
CA LEU A 206 16.72 23.80 5.46
C LEU A 206 17.20 25.23 5.67
N ASN A 207 17.00 25.79 6.87
CA ASN A 207 17.35 27.18 7.19
C ASN A 207 18.88 27.41 7.25
N SER A 208 19.67 26.39 7.53
CA SER A 208 21.13 26.50 7.60
C SER A 208 21.80 26.29 6.23
N LEU A 209 21.08 25.82 5.23
CA LEU A 209 21.60 25.68 3.87
C LEU A 209 21.87 27.05 3.24
N PRO A 210 22.85 27.17 2.32
CA PRO A 210 23.01 28.33 1.47
C PRO A 210 21.73 28.67 0.71
N THR A 211 21.41 29.95 0.54
CA THR A 211 20.16 30.43 -0.06
C THR A 211 19.85 29.82 -1.44
N ASN A 212 20.89 29.63 -2.26
CA ASN A 212 20.75 29.00 -3.57
C ASN A 212 20.31 27.53 -3.48
N LEU A 213 20.69 26.80 -2.44
CA LEU A 213 20.26 25.43 -2.19
C LEU A 213 18.87 25.37 -1.58
N GLN A 214 18.54 26.33 -0.67
CA GLN A 214 17.17 26.48 -0.17
C GLN A 214 16.19 26.71 -1.33
N ASN A 215 16.48 27.66 -2.23
CA ASN A 215 15.65 27.97 -3.38
C ASN A 215 15.53 26.74 -4.31
N ARG A 216 16.62 26.00 -4.54
CA ARG A 216 16.58 24.78 -5.35
C ARG A 216 15.58 23.77 -4.83
N ILE A 217 15.51 23.56 -3.51
CA ILE A 217 14.56 22.66 -2.88
C ILE A 217 13.14 23.22 -3.00
N LEU A 218 12.93 24.50 -2.67
CA LEU A 218 11.60 25.11 -2.64
C LEU A 218 10.97 25.29 -4.04
N GLU A 219 11.79 25.44 -5.06
CA GLU A 219 11.36 25.57 -6.47
C GLU A 219 11.20 24.20 -7.16
N THR A 220 11.55 23.11 -6.48
CA THR A 220 11.41 21.76 -7.05
C THR A 220 9.95 21.50 -7.41
N THR A 221 9.75 20.95 -8.61
CA THR A 221 8.44 20.56 -9.10
C THR A 221 8.32 19.03 -9.13
N PHE A 222 7.22 18.52 -8.62
CA PHE A 222 6.89 17.10 -8.57
C PHE A 222 5.73 16.79 -9.50
N THR A 223 5.73 15.60 -10.06
CA THR A 223 4.62 15.10 -10.86
C THR A 223 3.65 14.36 -9.96
N PHE A 224 2.39 14.78 -9.95
CA PHE A 224 1.29 14.14 -9.25
C PHE A 224 0.31 13.54 -10.26
N THR A 225 0.02 12.25 -10.11
CA THR A 225 -1.10 11.59 -10.79
C THR A 225 -2.28 11.55 -9.82
N ILE A 226 -3.38 12.17 -10.25
CA ILE A 226 -4.57 12.40 -9.42
C ILE A 226 -5.69 11.53 -9.97
N ILE A 227 -6.17 10.59 -9.17
CA ILE A 227 -7.37 9.80 -9.46
C ILE A 227 -8.56 10.61 -8.99
N ASN A 228 -9.37 11.09 -9.94
CA ASN A 228 -10.48 11.97 -9.66
C ASN A 228 -11.71 11.23 -9.12
N PRO A 229 -12.64 11.95 -8.43
CA PRO A 229 -13.95 11.43 -8.07
C PRO A 229 -14.70 10.95 -9.34
N GLY A 230 -15.55 9.94 -9.18
CA GLY A 230 -16.27 9.35 -10.32
C GLY A 230 -15.53 8.21 -11.02
N THR A 231 -14.23 8.05 -10.83
CA THR A 231 -13.53 6.84 -11.29
C THR A 231 -14.10 5.62 -10.56
N PRO A 232 -14.51 4.54 -11.28
CA PRO A 232 -15.03 3.33 -10.66
C PRO A 232 -14.09 2.76 -9.60
N GLU A 233 -14.66 2.28 -8.49
CA GLU A 233 -13.87 1.84 -7.34
C GLU A 233 -12.95 0.65 -7.67
N GLU A 234 -13.38 -0.24 -8.57
CA GLU A 234 -12.55 -1.32 -9.07
C GLU A 234 -11.32 -0.81 -9.83
N VAL A 235 -11.49 0.24 -10.65
CA VAL A 235 -10.37 0.88 -11.36
C VAL A 235 -9.40 1.48 -10.38
N LYS A 236 -9.91 2.21 -9.37
CA LYS A 236 -9.05 2.77 -8.32
C LYS A 236 -8.22 1.67 -7.68
N ARG A 237 -8.83 0.58 -7.25
CA ARG A 237 -8.14 -0.56 -6.63
C ARG A 237 -7.08 -1.17 -7.54
N ASN A 238 -7.41 -1.42 -8.81
CA ASN A 238 -6.46 -1.99 -9.77
C ASN A 238 -5.28 -1.05 -10.05
N VAL A 239 -5.54 0.26 -10.18
CA VAL A 239 -4.47 1.26 -10.29
C VAL A 239 -3.57 1.21 -9.06
N PHE A 240 -4.12 1.17 -7.86
CA PHE A 240 -3.37 1.06 -6.62
C PHE A 240 -2.52 -0.22 -6.55
N LYS A 241 -3.13 -1.36 -6.89
CA LYS A 241 -2.43 -2.66 -6.90
C LYS A 241 -1.23 -2.63 -7.86
N ARG A 242 -1.39 -2.08 -9.05
CA ARG A 242 -0.34 -1.99 -10.07
C ARG A 242 0.75 -0.97 -9.77
N LEU A 243 0.42 0.15 -9.13
CA LEU A 243 1.40 1.19 -8.77
C LEU A 243 2.36 0.78 -7.67
N ASN A 244 1.95 -0.13 -6.81
CA ASN A 244 2.76 -0.63 -5.70
C ASN A 244 3.78 -1.73 -6.08
N THR A 245 4.06 -1.95 -7.36
CA THR A 245 4.98 -2.99 -7.81
C THR A 245 6.48 -2.65 -7.62
N GLY A 246 6.81 -1.42 -7.23
CA GLY A 246 8.20 -0.97 -7.01
C GLY A 246 8.81 -1.28 -5.63
N GLY A 247 8.10 -2.01 -4.78
CA GLY A 247 8.49 -2.39 -3.43
C GLY A 247 7.72 -3.61 -2.97
N MET A 248 7.59 -3.82 -1.64
CA MET A 248 6.68 -4.83 -1.13
C MET A 248 5.21 -4.40 -1.38
N PRO A 249 4.40 -5.15 -2.15
CA PRO A 249 3.04 -4.74 -2.53
C PRO A 249 2.17 -4.46 -1.29
N LEU A 250 1.25 -3.50 -1.38
CA LEU A 250 0.24 -3.29 -0.34
C LEU A 250 -0.71 -4.50 -0.26
N SER A 251 -1.14 -4.86 0.95
CA SER A 251 -2.22 -5.82 1.14
C SER A 251 -3.56 -5.23 0.69
N SER A 252 -4.55 -6.09 0.43
CA SER A 252 -5.89 -5.63 0.07
C SER A 252 -6.50 -4.72 1.14
N GLN A 253 -6.21 -4.97 2.43
CA GLN A 253 -6.70 -4.11 3.51
C GLN A 253 -5.97 -2.77 3.60
N GLU A 254 -4.68 -2.74 3.33
CA GLU A 254 -3.92 -1.48 3.24
C GLU A 254 -4.48 -0.60 2.11
N ILE A 255 -4.81 -1.20 0.96
CA ILE A 255 -5.45 -0.51 -0.17
C ILE A 255 -6.83 0.00 0.22
N ARG A 256 -7.68 -0.83 0.85
CA ARG A 256 -9.01 -0.40 1.31
C ARG A 256 -8.93 0.74 2.32
N ASN A 257 -8.00 0.68 3.27
CA ASN A 257 -7.80 1.75 4.24
C ASN A 257 -7.39 3.08 3.59
N ALA A 258 -6.60 3.03 2.52
CA ALA A 258 -6.22 4.22 1.77
C ALA A 258 -7.38 4.81 0.97
N LEU A 259 -8.18 3.95 0.33
CA LEU A 259 -9.28 4.38 -0.53
C LEU A 259 -10.51 4.87 0.24
N TYR A 260 -10.85 4.21 1.34
CA TYR A 260 -12.09 4.42 2.08
C TYR A 260 -11.84 5.03 3.46
N THR A 261 -10.93 5.99 3.54
CA THR A 261 -10.65 6.71 4.80
C THR A 261 -11.91 7.38 5.35
N GLY A 262 -12.15 7.22 6.66
CA GLY A 262 -13.31 7.83 7.32
C GLY A 262 -13.72 7.10 8.59
N LYS A 263 -15.04 7.05 8.86
CA LYS A 263 -15.60 6.37 10.05
C LYS A 263 -15.23 4.89 10.10
N SER A 264 -15.20 4.22 8.93
CA SER A 264 -14.82 2.81 8.82
C SER A 264 -13.40 2.57 9.32
N THR A 265 -12.43 3.38 8.90
CA THR A 265 -11.03 3.22 9.34
C THR A 265 -10.86 3.54 10.83
N ALA A 266 -11.54 4.55 11.35
CA ALA A 266 -11.56 4.88 12.77
C ALA A 266 -12.16 3.75 13.61
N LEU A 267 -13.27 3.15 13.15
CA LEU A 267 -13.90 2.01 13.80
C LEU A 267 -12.97 0.79 13.84
N LEU A 268 -12.37 0.44 12.70
CA LEU A 268 -11.45 -0.69 12.62
C LEU A 268 -10.22 -0.51 13.53
N ASN A 269 -9.66 0.69 13.59
CA ASN A 269 -8.56 1.01 14.50
C ASN A 269 -8.96 0.85 15.96
N THR A 270 -10.16 1.34 16.34
CA THR A 270 -10.68 1.22 17.69
C THR A 270 -10.86 -0.24 18.09
N LEU A 271 -11.50 -1.03 17.22
CA LEU A 271 -11.81 -2.44 17.51
C LEU A 271 -10.53 -3.31 17.56
N ALA A 272 -9.57 -3.08 16.66
CA ALA A 272 -8.28 -3.77 16.68
C ALA A 272 -7.46 -3.46 17.95
N GLY A 273 -7.64 -2.28 18.53
CA GLY A 273 -7.03 -1.87 19.79
C GLY A 273 -7.60 -2.54 21.03
N LEU A 274 -8.83 -3.11 20.98
CA LEU A 274 -9.52 -3.67 22.14
C LEU A 274 -8.80 -4.90 22.70
N ASN A 275 -8.67 -4.95 24.03
CA ASN A 275 -8.15 -6.13 24.73
C ASN A 275 -8.97 -7.39 24.46
N ALA A 276 -10.29 -7.25 24.30
CA ALA A 276 -11.18 -8.37 23.98
C ALA A 276 -10.81 -9.03 22.64
N PHE A 277 -10.49 -8.23 21.61
CA PHE A 277 -10.04 -8.74 20.32
C PHE A 277 -8.69 -9.46 20.44
N LYS A 278 -7.71 -8.85 21.12
CA LYS A 278 -6.39 -9.45 21.34
C LYS A 278 -6.46 -10.76 22.11
N LEU A 279 -7.32 -10.85 23.11
CA LEU A 279 -7.56 -12.09 23.87
C LEU A 279 -8.25 -13.15 23.02
N ALA A 280 -9.29 -12.78 22.26
CA ALA A 280 -10.03 -13.70 21.41
C ALA A 280 -9.17 -14.32 20.31
N THR A 281 -8.20 -13.56 19.79
CA THR A 281 -7.26 -14.01 18.76
C THR A 281 -5.97 -14.58 19.34
N SER A 282 -5.81 -14.62 20.67
CA SER A 282 -4.59 -15.06 21.35
C SER A 282 -3.32 -14.35 20.87
N GLY A 283 -3.46 -13.15 20.30
CA GLY A 283 -2.35 -12.38 19.74
C GLY A 283 -1.72 -13.01 18.47
N SER A 284 -2.40 -13.99 17.86
CA SER A 284 -1.88 -14.71 16.69
C SER A 284 -2.02 -13.96 15.36
N ILE A 285 -2.80 -12.87 15.36
CA ILE A 285 -3.03 -12.08 14.14
C ILE A 285 -1.95 -11.01 14.00
N HIS A 286 -1.28 -10.99 12.87
CA HIS A 286 -0.27 -9.99 12.56
C HIS A 286 -0.90 -8.62 12.28
N THR A 287 -0.32 -7.58 12.87
CA THR A 287 -0.79 -6.20 12.69
C THR A 287 -0.04 -5.46 11.59
N ASP A 288 1.09 -6.00 11.15
CA ASP A 288 2.05 -5.34 10.26
C ASP A 288 1.47 -5.00 8.88
N ARG A 289 0.47 -5.77 8.44
CA ARG A 289 -0.22 -5.61 7.15
C ARG A 289 -1.72 -5.42 7.28
N MET A 290 -2.18 -4.95 8.46
CA MET A 290 -3.60 -4.73 8.78
C MET A 290 -4.48 -6.00 8.72
N GLU A 291 -3.92 -7.17 8.94
CA GLU A 291 -4.66 -8.43 8.96
C GLU A 291 -5.70 -8.44 10.09
N ASP A 292 -5.36 -7.83 11.23
CA ASP A 292 -6.26 -7.59 12.35
C ASP A 292 -7.50 -6.79 11.93
N LYS A 293 -7.30 -5.72 11.16
CA LYS A 293 -8.38 -4.87 10.66
C LYS A 293 -9.20 -5.57 9.59
N GLU A 294 -8.56 -6.36 8.73
CA GLU A 294 -9.28 -7.17 7.73
C GLU A 294 -10.17 -8.21 8.38
N LEU A 295 -9.67 -8.94 9.40
CA LEU A 295 -10.47 -9.93 10.13
C LEU A 295 -11.69 -9.28 10.77
N ILE A 296 -11.51 -8.12 11.42
CA ILE A 296 -12.62 -7.35 11.98
C ILE A 296 -13.60 -6.90 10.91
N LEU A 297 -13.11 -6.40 9.79
CA LEU A 297 -13.95 -5.96 8.68
C LEU A 297 -14.77 -7.12 8.09
N ARG A 298 -14.18 -8.30 7.94
CA ARG A 298 -14.88 -9.53 7.53
C ARG A 298 -16.02 -9.84 8.50
N PHE A 299 -15.77 -9.82 9.79
CA PHE A 299 -16.81 -10.03 10.80
C PHE A 299 -17.94 -8.99 10.68
N ILE A 300 -17.60 -7.70 10.66
CA ILE A 300 -18.58 -6.62 10.54
C ILE A 300 -19.38 -6.74 9.25
N SER A 301 -18.76 -7.11 8.14
CA SER A 301 -19.41 -7.20 6.84
C SER A 301 -20.60 -8.18 6.83
N PHE A 302 -20.46 -9.31 7.52
CA PHE A 302 -21.53 -10.30 7.67
C PHE A 302 -22.47 -10.02 8.87
N LEU A 303 -22.09 -9.11 9.77
CA LEU A 303 -22.97 -8.65 10.83
C LEU A 303 -24.01 -7.64 10.32
N ILE A 304 -23.59 -6.72 9.43
CA ILE A 304 -24.45 -5.62 8.95
C ILE A 304 -25.11 -5.91 7.59
N ARG A 305 -24.66 -6.93 6.88
CA ARG A 305 -25.18 -7.32 5.56
C ARG A 305 -25.60 -8.79 5.59
N ASP A 306 -26.76 -9.10 5.00
CA ASP A 306 -27.23 -10.48 4.89
C ASP A 306 -26.29 -11.28 3.97
N TYR A 307 -25.77 -12.41 4.47
CA TYR A 307 -24.87 -13.31 3.73
C TYR A 307 -25.45 -13.80 2.39
N LYS A 308 -26.78 -13.77 2.22
CA LYS A 308 -27.44 -14.14 0.96
C LYS A 308 -27.08 -13.25 -0.21
N PHE A 309 -26.62 -12.03 0.05
CA PHE A 309 -26.10 -11.12 -0.98
C PHE A 309 -24.65 -11.39 -1.33
N TYR A 310 -23.94 -12.21 -0.55
CA TYR A 310 -22.60 -12.68 -0.86
C TYR A 310 -22.72 -13.94 -1.74
N ASN A 311 -22.73 -13.75 -3.05
CA ASN A 311 -22.90 -14.81 -4.05
C ASN A 311 -21.64 -14.94 -4.92
N LYS A 312 -21.62 -15.91 -5.83
CA LYS A 312 -20.47 -16.22 -6.70
C LYS A 312 -20.03 -15.06 -7.62
N THR A 313 -20.82 -14.01 -7.76
CA THR A 313 -20.51 -12.84 -8.61
C THR A 313 -19.87 -11.70 -7.81
N VAL A 314 -19.81 -11.83 -6.49
CA VAL A 314 -19.24 -10.80 -5.59
C VAL A 314 -17.96 -11.35 -4.99
N THR A 315 -16.84 -10.75 -5.35
CA THR A 315 -15.55 -11.12 -4.73
C THR A 315 -15.50 -10.67 -3.27
N SER A 316 -14.69 -11.36 -2.45
CA SER A 316 -14.45 -10.95 -1.06
C SER A 316 -13.95 -9.50 -0.97
N ASP A 317 -13.10 -9.11 -1.89
CA ASP A 317 -12.53 -7.77 -1.93
C ASP A 317 -13.58 -6.68 -2.20
N THR A 318 -14.47 -6.92 -3.17
CA THR A 318 -15.62 -6.02 -3.43
C THR A 318 -16.56 -5.96 -2.24
N TRP A 319 -16.89 -7.11 -1.62
CA TRP A 319 -17.77 -7.19 -0.46
C TRP A 319 -17.25 -6.36 0.73
N LEU A 320 -15.96 -6.48 1.03
CA LEU A 320 -15.32 -5.74 2.11
C LEU A 320 -15.20 -4.24 1.80
N SER A 321 -14.90 -3.88 0.56
CA SER A 321 -14.84 -2.50 0.11
C SER A 321 -16.19 -1.79 0.23
N ASP A 322 -17.27 -2.43 -0.26
CA ASP A 322 -18.63 -1.93 -0.12
C ASP A 322 -19.03 -1.74 1.34
N THR A 323 -18.57 -2.66 2.21
CA THR A 323 -18.81 -2.55 3.64
C THR A 323 -18.18 -1.30 4.23
N MET A 324 -16.96 -0.95 3.83
CA MET A 324 -16.31 0.29 4.28
C MET A 324 -17.05 1.53 3.78
N ILE A 325 -17.56 1.51 2.54
CA ILE A 325 -18.40 2.60 1.99
C ILE A 325 -19.67 2.75 2.80
N ILE A 326 -20.36 1.64 3.11
CA ILE A 326 -21.57 1.65 3.93
C ILE A 326 -21.28 2.24 5.32
N LEU A 327 -20.23 1.78 6.00
CA LEU A 327 -19.82 2.29 7.31
C LEU A 327 -19.52 3.80 7.28
N ASN A 328 -18.87 4.29 6.22
CA ASN A 328 -18.58 5.71 6.06
C ASN A 328 -19.84 6.56 5.84
N SER A 329 -20.89 5.99 5.24
CA SER A 329 -22.16 6.66 4.98
C SER A 329 -23.14 6.61 6.16
N MET A 330 -22.90 5.77 7.16
CA MET A 330 -23.78 5.68 8.34
C MET A 330 -23.81 7.01 9.10
N PRO A 331 -24.99 7.46 9.58
CA PRO A 331 -25.06 8.60 10.47
C PRO A 331 -24.24 8.34 11.75
N GLU A 332 -23.79 9.41 12.40
CA GLU A 332 -23.20 9.26 13.73
C GLU A 332 -24.27 8.72 14.67
N LEU A 333 -23.97 7.61 15.33
CA LEU A 333 -24.78 7.19 16.46
C LEU A 333 -24.59 8.25 17.53
N ASP A 334 -25.65 8.97 17.84
CA ASP A 334 -25.67 9.87 19.00
C ASP A 334 -25.25 9.05 20.22
N SER A 335 -24.15 9.45 20.84
CA SER A 335 -23.52 8.82 22.01
C SER A 335 -24.35 9.01 23.27
#